data_24fd9b5171a21d41ae8dcbd862788dd1
#
_entry.id   24fd9b5171a21d41ae8dcbd862788dd1
#
_cell.length_a   1.000
_cell.length_b   1.000
_cell.length_c   1.000
_cell.angle_alpha   90.00
_cell.angle_beta   90.00
_cell.angle_gamma   90.00
#
_symmetry.space_group_name_H-M   'P 1'
#
loop_
_entity.id
_entity.type
_entity.pdbx_description
1 polymer ?
#
loop_
_entity_poly.entity_id
_entity_poly.type
_entity_poly.pdbx_seq_one_letter_code
_entity_poly.pdbx_strand_id
1 'polypeptide(L)'
;MSHAILTIFILFFLFQIGVFAKKKGEMKDTHNFALQWPLYLYIFTVMISLTLIFAVIYYIMSFSSPILIDSNQGSVMKDHNFAEMIYYSGVTLLSIGYGDLNPIGPIRYISLFEGFLGIVMPTVIFISEITNKHKGD
;
A
#
# COMPACT_ATOMS: atom_id res chain seq x y z
N MET A 1 -10.82 -17.91 11.08
CA MET A 1 -10.57 -17.36 9.73
C MET A 1 -9.59 -16.17 9.75
N SER A 2 -9.65 -15.26 10.72
CA SER A 2 -8.76 -14.08 10.76
C SER A 2 -7.26 -14.42 10.91
N HIS A 3 -6.90 -15.41 11.72
CA HIS A 3 -5.49 -15.81 11.90
C HIS A 3 -4.86 -16.42 10.64
N ALA A 4 -5.64 -17.14 9.83
CA ALA A 4 -5.15 -17.70 8.57
C ALA A 4 -4.84 -16.59 7.53
N ILE A 5 -5.65 -15.56 7.47
CA ILE A 5 -5.43 -14.39 6.60
C ILE A 5 -4.18 -13.63 7.05
N LEU A 6 -4.03 -13.43 8.36
CA LEU A 6 -2.87 -12.75 8.94
C LEU A 6 -1.56 -13.53 8.68
N THR A 7 -1.58 -14.85 8.82
CA THR A 7 -0.41 -15.70 8.55
C THR A 7 -0.02 -15.72 7.09
N ILE A 8 -0.99 -15.81 6.17
CA ILE A 8 -0.74 -15.70 4.72
C ILE A 8 -0.12 -14.34 4.39
N PHE A 9 -0.60 -13.29 5.03
CA PHE A 9 -0.10 -11.93 4.84
C PHE A 9 1.36 -11.77 5.32
N ILE A 10 1.67 -12.28 6.51
CA ILE A 10 3.04 -12.27 7.05
C ILE A 10 3.98 -13.08 6.16
N LEU A 11 3.55 -14.26 5.69
CA LEU A 11 4.34 -15.10 4.80
C LEU A 11 4.58 -14.42 3.44
N PHE A 12 3.57 -13.75 2.89
CA PHE A 12 3.70 -12.97 1.66
C PHE A 12 4.69 -11.82 1.83
N PHE A 13 4.62 -11.08 2.95
CA PHE A 13 5.53 -9.99 3.25
C PHE A 13 6.98 -10.48 3.45
N LEU A 14 7.18 -11.59 4.17
CA LEU A 14 8.49 -12.22 4.35
C LEU A 14 9.06 -12.75 3.02
N PHE A 15 8.21 -13.33 2.17
CA PHE A 15 8.59 -13.75 0.81
C PHE A 15 9.09 -12.56 -0.03
N GLN A 16 8.42 -11.43 0.07
CA GLN A 16 8.81 -10.20 -0.63
C GLN A 16 10.17 -9.68 -0.17
N ILE A 17 10.42 -9.67 1.14
CA ILE A 17 11.73 -9.29 1.69
C ILE A 17 12.82 -10.27 1.21
N GLY A 18 12.52 -11.56 1.17
CA GLY A 18 13.45 -12.60 0.69
C GLY A 18 13.79 -12.45 -0.80
N VAL A 19 12.80 -12.18 -1.64
CA VAL A 19 13.00 -11.93 -3.08
C VAL A 19 13.84 -10.68 -3.31
N PHE A 20 13.60 -9.62 -2.55
CA PHE A 20 14.37 -8.38 -2.63
C PHE A 20 15.83 -8.58 -2.20
N ALA A 21 16.07 -9.27 -1.07
CA ALA A 21 17.41 -9.53 -0.55
C ALA A 21 18.25 -10.38 -1.53
N LYS A 22 17.63 -11.37 -2.18
CA LYS A 22 18.31 -12.23 -3.17
C LYS A 22 18.65 -11.49 -4.46
N LYS A 23 17.82 -10.56 -4.89
CA LYS A 23 17.97 -9.83 -6.16
C LYS A 23 18.93 -8.65 -6.10
N LYS A 24 19.23 -8.12 -4.89
CA LYS A 24 20.21 -7.05 -4.68
C LYS A 24 21.63 -7.44 -5.15
N GLY A 25 21.92 -8.76 -5.24
CA GLY A 25 23.19 -9.27 -5.72
C GLY A 25 23.33 -9.39 -7.24
N GLU A 26 22.21 -9.45 -7.98
CA GLU A 26 22.21 -9.71 -9.44
C GLU A 26 22.08 -8.46 -10.32
N MET A 27 21.80 -7.28 -9.74
CA MET A 27 21.53 -6.05 -10.51
C MET A 27 22.77 -5.33 -11.04
N LYS A 28 23.91 -6.02 -11.19
CA LYS A 28 25.19 -5.39 -11.53
C LYS A 28 25.43 -5.13 -13.02
N ASP A 29 24.60 -5.71 -13.91
CA ASP A 29 24.83 -5.58 -15.35
C ASP A 29 23.52 -5.51 -16.13
N THR A 30 22.93 -4.31 -16.30
CA THR A 30 22.02 -4.12 -17.44
C THR A 30 21.96 -2.65 -17.87
N HIS A 31 22.63 -2.36 -18.97
CA HIS A 31 22.76 -1.05 -19.61
C HIS A 31 21.50 -0.62 -20.41
N ASN A 32 20.35 -1.28 -20.24
CA ASN A 32 19.14 -1.01 -21.00
C ASN A 32 18.04 -0.39 -20.11
N PHE A 33 17.79 0.89 -20.30
CA PHE A 33 16.73 1.69 -19.67
C PHE A 33 15.32 1.12 -19.88
N ALA A 34 15.11 0.32 -20.91
CA ALA A 34 13.79 -0.18 -21.33
C ALA A 34 13.26 -1.36 -20.49
N LEU A 35 14.04 -2.01 -19.64
CA LEU A 35 13.60 -3.23 -18.96
C LEU A 35 14.00 -3.28 -17.48
N GLN A 36 13.65 -2.25 -16.72
CA GLN A 36 13.74 -2.30 -15.24
C GLN A 36 12.48 -2.99 -14.66
N TRP A 37 12.05 -4.06 -15.29
CA TRP A 37 10.93 -4.87 -14.85
C TRP A 37 10.97 -5.26 -13.36
N PRO A 38 12.15 -5.58 -12.77
CA PRO A 38 12.26 -5.85 -11.34
C PRO A 38 11.91 -4.65 -10.45
N LEU A 39 12.25 -3.43 -10.87
CA LEU A 39 11.96 -2.21 -10.12
C LEU A 39 10.43 -1.95 -10.08
N TYR A 40 9.76 -2.09 -11.23
CA TYR A 40 8.31 -1.93 -11.28
C TYR A 40 7.58 -2.96 -10.42
N LEU A 41 8.02 -4.23 -10.46
CA LEU A 41 7.47 -5.27 -9.60
C LEU A 41 7.71 -4.97 -8.11
N TYR A 42 8.86 -4.43 -7.76
CA TYR A 42 9.17 -4.04 -6.39
C TYR A 42 8.25 -2.91 -5.92
N ILE A 43 8.11 -1.82 -6.71
CA ILE A 43 7.21 -0.72 -6.38
C ILE A 43 5.78 -1.22 -6.23
N PHE A 44 5.28 -2.00 -7.19
CA PHE A 44 3.94 -2.58 -7.15
C PHE A 44 3.69 -3.42 -5.91
N THR A 45 4.66 -4.24 -5.53
CA THR A 45 4.61 -5.06 -4.32
C THR A 45 4.55 -4.22 -3.05
N VAL A 46 5.37 -3.16 -2.96
CA VAL A 46 5.36 -2.24 -1.81
C VAL A 46 3.99 -1.56 -1.71
N MET A 47 3.42 -1.11 -2.83
CA MET A 47 2.10 -0.47 -2.85
C MET A 47 0.99 -1.42 -2.38
N ILE A 48 0.96 -2.67 -2.86
CA ILE A 48 0.01 -3.68 -2.38
C ILE A 48 0.19 -3.94 -0.88
N SER A 49 1.43 -4.07 -0.41
CA SER A 49 1.70 -4.30 1.02
C SER A 49 1.20 -3.14 1.89
N LEU A 50 1.41 -1.91 1.47
CA LEU A 50 0.90 -0.73 2.18
C LEU A 50 -0.63 -0.71 2.21
N THR A 51 -1.30 -0.94 1.07
CA THR A 51 -2.76 -1.04 1.01
C THR A 51 -3.30 -2.04 2.02
N LEU A 52 -2.68 -3.22 2.10
CA LEU A 52 -3.15 -4.25 3.02
C LEU A 52 -2.88 -3.89 4.50
N ILE A 53 -1.74 -3.26 4.80
CA ILE A 53 -1.44 -2.79 6.16
C ILE A 53 -2.47 -1.75 6.61
N PHE A 54 -2.75 -0.73 5.78
CA PHE A 54 -3.73 0.28 6.12
C PHE A 54 -5.15 -0.29 6.19
N ALA A 55 -5.52 -1.21 5.31
CA ALA A 55 -6.80 -1.91 5.37
C ALA A 55 -6.99 -2.65 6.71
N VAL A 56 -5.95 -3.30 7.23
CA VAL A 56 -5.99 -3.94 8.55
C VAL A 56 -6.13 -2.89 9.66
N ILE A 57 -5.43 -1.77 9.59
CA ILE A 57 -5.56 -0.68 10.56
C ILE A 57 -7.00 -0.15 10.57
N TYR A 58 -7.58 0.16 9.41
CA TYR A 58 -8.97 0.60 9.31
C TYR A 58 -9.95 -0.44 9.82
N TYR A 59 -9.74 -1.70 9.48
CA TYR A 59 -10.58 -2.79 9.96
C TYR A 59 -10.57 -2.91 11.47
N ILE A 60 -9.41 -2.82 12.12
CA ILE A 60 -9.32 -2.84 13.59
C ILE A 60 -10.01 -1.63 14.20
N MET A 61 -9.80 -0.43 13.63
CA MET A 61 -10.39 0.80 14.15
C MET A 61 -11.90 0.84 13.97
N SER A 62 -12.45 0.19 12.96
CA SER A 62 -13.89 0.11 12.72
C SER A 62 -14.67 -0.57 13.85
N PHE A 63 -14.03 -1.45 14.63
CA PHE A 63 -14.66 -2.09 15.78
C PHE A 63 -14.88 -1.15 16.98
N SER A 64 -14.07 -0.08 17.07
CA SER A 64 -14.15 0.87 18.19
C SER A 64 -15.18 1.98 17.93
N SER A 65 -15.28 2.43 16.69
CA SER A 65 -16.19 3.49 16.27
C SER A 65 -16.42 3.44 14.76
N PRO A 66 -17.52 3.97 14.25
CA PRO A 66 -17.70 4.15 12.83
C PRO A 66 -16.60 5.06 12.27
N ILE A 67 -15.96 4.62 11.21
CA ILE A 67 -14.80 5.32 10.62
C ILE A 67 -15.06 5.88 9.22
N LEU A 68 -16.06 5.35 8.51
CA LEU A 68 -16.40 5.72 7.15
C LEU A 68 -17.89 6.07 7.02
N ILE A 69 -18.19 6.99 6.10
CA ILE A 69 -19.54 7.29 5.62
C ILE A 69 -19.60 6.87 4.15
N ASP A 70 -20.64 6.10 3.82
CA ASP A 70 -21.02 5.85 2.43
C ASP A 70 -21.81 7.06 1.91
N SER A 71 -21.22 7.80 0.99
CA SER A 71 -21.83 9.00 0.41
C SER A 71 -23.04 8.68 -0.47
N ASN A 72 -23.09 7.48 -1.05
CA ASN A 72 -24.21 7.05 -1.89
C ASN A 72 -25.47 6.77 -1.08
N GLN A 73 -25.29 6.26 0.13
CA GLN A 73 -26.39 5.94 1.04
C GLN A 73 -26.65 7.07 2.07
N GLY A 74 -25.74 8.05 2.18
CA GLY A 74 -25.81 9.10 3.19
C GLY A 74 -25.77 8.58 4.62
N SER A 75 -25.28 7.35 4.82
CA SER A 75 -25.29 6.64 6.09
C SER A 75 -23.90 6.27 6.54
N VAL A 76 -23.74 6.23 7.86
CA VAL A 76 -22.50 5.75 8.48
C VAL A 76 -22.40 4.24 8.27
N MET A 77 -21.27 3.78 7.77
CA MET A 77 -21.03 2.34 7.61
C MET A 77 -20.99 1.66 8.98
N LYS A 78 -21.94 0.73 9.18
CA LYS A 78 -22.02 -0.07 10.39
C LYS A 78 -21.42 -1.46 10.23
N ASP A 79 -21.28 -1.91 9.00
CA ASP A 79 -20.77 -3.23 8.68
C ASP A 79 -19.24 -3.21 8.60
N HIS A 80 -18.63 -4.12 9.36
CA HIS A 80 -17.17 -4.28 9.37
C HIS A 80 -16.77 -5.22 8.22
N ASN A 81 -16.83 -4.72 6.99
CA ASN A 81 -16.46 -5.48 5.81
C ASN A 81 -14.97 -5.22 5.45
N PHE A 82 -14.13 -6.23 5.61
CA PHE A 82 -12.71 -6.12 5.31
C PHE A 82 -12.42 -5.79 3.83
N ALA A 83 -13.26 -6.28 2.91
CA ALA A 83 -13.09 -5.96 1.49
C ALA A 83 -13.28 -4.47 1.20
N GLU A 84 -14.20 -3.80 1.90
CA GLU A 84 -14.40 -2.36 1.79
C GLU A 84 -13.23 -1.57 2.38
N MET A 85 -12.59 -2.08 3.44
CA MET A 85 -11.38 -1.47 3.99
C MET A 85 -10.20 -1.59 3.03
N ILE A 86 -10.06 -2.72 2.32
CA ILE A 86 -9.05 -2.88 1.26
C ILE A 86 -9.32 -1.89 0.12
N TYR A 87 -10.57 -1.81 -0.32
CA TYR A 87 -10.97 -0.87 -1.37
C TYR A 87 -10.67 0.57 -0.97
N TYR A 88 -11.11 0.98 0.24
CA TYR A 88 -10.88 2.33 0.75
C TYR A 88 -9.39 2.67 0.84
N SER A 89 -8.58 1.78 1.42
CA SER A 89 -7.13 1.95 1.48
C SER A 89 -6.51 2.04 0.09
N GLY A 90 -6.90 1.16 -0.83
CA GLY A 90 -6.38 1.17 -2.20
C GLY A 90 -6.65 2.48 -2.93
N VAL A 91 -7.88 3.00 -2.90
CA VAL A 91 -8.22 4.26 -3.59
C VAL A 91 -7.59 5.47 -2.90
N THR A 92 -7.34 5.40 -1.59
CA THR A 92 -6.68 6.44 -0.82
C THR A 92 -5.17 6.45 -1.11
N LEU A 93 -4.50 5.30 -1.03
CA LEU A 93 -3.07 5.16 -1.29
C LEU A 93 -2.71 5.54 -2.73
N LEU A 94 -3.53 5.15 -3.70
CA LEU A 94 -3.36 5.51 -5.11
C LEU A 94 -3.79 6.96 -5.42
N SER A 95 -4.26 7.70 -4.40
CA SER A 95 -4.75 9.08 -4.54
C SER A 95 -5.87 9.22 -5.58
N ILE A 96 -6.68 8.18 -5.78
CA ILE A 96 -7.84 8.19 -6.69
C ILE A 96 -9.00 8.94 -6.05
N GLY A 97 -9.38 8.53 -4.81
CA GLY A 97 -10.39 9.20 -3.99
C GLY A 97 -11.74 9.38 -4.67
N TYR A 98 -12.44 8.32 -5.03
CA TYR A 98 -13.75 8.41 -5.71
C TYR A 98 -14.82 9.20 -4.91
N GLY A 99 -14.63 9.33 -3.59
CA GLY A 99 -15.54 10.07 -2.71
C GLY A 99 -16.82 9.31 -2.34
N ASP A 100 -16.88 8.05 -2.68
CA ASP A 100 -17.98 7.13 -2.29
C ASP A 100 -17.86 6.74 -0.81
N LEU A 101 -16.64 6.51 -0.32
CA LEU A 101 -16.34 6.30 1.09
C LEU A 101 -15.54 7.47 1.63
N ASN A 102 -16.09 8.15 2.63
CA ASN A 102 -15.43 9.29 3.25
C ASN A 102 -15.06 9.02 4.71
N PRO A 103 -13.81 9.32 5.11
CA PRO A 103 -13.36 9.11 6.47
C PRO A 103 -13.97 10.11 7.43
N ILE A 104 -14.28 9.69 8.66
CA ILE A 104 -14.79 10.53 9.74
C ILE A 104 -13.87 10.48 10.96
N GLY A 105 -13.92 11.55 11.75
CA GLY A 105 -13.14 11.64 13.00
C GLY A 105 -11.63 11.56 12.78
N PRO A 106 -10.90 10.88 13.69
CA PRO A 106 -9.44 10.78 13.65
C PRO A 106 -8.87 10.05 12.43
N ILE A 107 -9.69 9.20 11.80
CA ILE A 107 -9.28 8.44 10.60
C ILE A 107 -8.86 9.34 9.45
N ARG A 108 -9.39 10.55 9.36
CA ARG A 108 -9.03 11.55 8.35
C ARG A 108 -7.51 11.81 8.31
N TYR A 109 -6.88 11.84 9.47
CA TYR A 109 -5.42 12.07 9.55
C TYR A 109 -4.63 10.85 9.09
N ILE A 110 -5.10 9.64 9.41
CA ILE A 110 -4.49 8.39 8.96
C ILE A 110 -4.61 8.28 7.45
N SER A 111 -5.78 8.58 6.88
CA SER A 111 -6.02 8.56 5.44
C SER A 111 -5.17 9.61 4.70
N LEU A 112 -5.01 10.79 5.27
CA LEU A 112 -4.13 11.83 4.72
C LEU A 112 -2.67 11.34 4.69
N PHE A 113 -2.21 10.71 5.77
CA PHE A 113 -0.86 10.16 5.85
C PHE A 113 -0.66 9.00 4.84
N GLU A 114 -1.65 8.11 4.70
CA GLU A 114 -1.65 7.05 3.70
C GLU A 114 -1.53 7.61 2.28
N GLY A 115 -2.36 8.58 1.91
CA GLY A 115 -2.30 9.23 0.60
C GLY A 115 -0.95 9.90 0.34
N PHE A 116 -0.36 10.54 1.36
CA PHE A 116 0.99 11.08 1.26
C PHE A 116 2.04 9.99 0.98
N LEU A 117 1.99 8.87 1.69
CA LEU A 117 2.87 7.73 1.44
C LEU A 117 2.71 7.18 0.03
N GLY A 118 1.48 7.12 -0.48
CA GLY A 118 1.17 6.64 -1.82
C GLY A 118 1.86 7.45 -2.93
N ILE A 119 2.04 8.75 -2.73
CA ILE A 119 2.73 9.63 -3.67
C ILE A 119 4.25 9.57 -3.48
N VAL A 120 4.71 9.65 -2.24
CA VAL A 120 6.14 9.80 -1.92
C VAL A 120 6.92 8.51 -2.12
N MET A 121 6.37 7.35 -1.70
CA MET A 121 7.12 6.09 -1.72
C MET A 121 7.56 5.65 -3.11
N PRO A 122 6.68 5.59 -4.14
CA PRO A 122 7.13 5.24 -5.49
C PRO A 122 8.18 6.20 -6.03
N THR A 123 8.01 7.49 -5.75
CA THR A 123 8.92 8.55 -6.21
C THR A 123 10.32 8.40 -5.59
N VAL A 124 10.39 8.19 -4.28
CA VAL A 124 11.66 8.00 -3.56
C VAL A 124 12.38 6.73 -4.02
N ILE A 125 11.64 5.63 -4.18
CA ILE A 125 12.21 4.36 -4.66
C ILE A 125 12.80 4.57 -6.07
N PHE A 126 12.07 5.22 -6.96
CA PHE A 126 12.51 5.47 -8.33
C PHE A 126 13.75 6.37 -8.39
N ILE A 127 13.78 7.47 -7.65
CA ILE A 127 14.92 8.39 -7.58
C ILE A 127 16.14 7.69 -6.98
N SER A 128 15.96 6.93 -5.90
CA SER A 128 17.03 6.20 -5.24
C SER A 128 17.74 5.23 -6.20
N GLU A 129 16.96 4.54 -7.03
CA GLU A 129 17.52 3.59 -8.00
C GLU A 129 18.31 4.28 -9.12
N ILE A 130 17.81 5.40 -9.63
CA ILE A 130 18.53 6.19 -10.65
C ILE A 130 19.85 6.73 -10.08
N THR A 131 19.83 7.24 -8.84
CA THR A 131 21.02 7.83 -8.21
C THR A 131 22.09 6.77 -7.91
N ASN A 132 21.69 5.58 -7.49
CA ASN A 132 22.62 4.48 -7.25
C ASN A 132 23.32 4.01 -8.54
N LYS A 133 22.63 4.08 -9.66
CA LYS A 133 23.18 3.72 -10.97
C LYS A 133 24.26 4.71 -11.43
N HIS A 134 24.12 6.01 -11.16
CA HIS A 134 25.09 7.05 -11.51
C HIS A 134 26.37 7.04 -10.65
N LYS A 135 26.36 6.39 -9.49
CA LYS A 135 27.53 6.26 -8.62
C LYS A 135 28.40 5.02 -8.93
N GLY A 136 27.92 4.16 -9.81
CA GLY A 136 28.63 2.93 -10.20
C GLY A 136 29.45 3.05 -11.49
N ASP A 137 29.34 4.19 -12.18
CA ASP A 137 30.17 4.61 -13.33
C ASP A 137 31.26 5.58 -12.85
#